data_d43b040cb284c0d9d237539b1a5a2e63
#
_entry.id   d43b040cb284c0d9d237539b1a5a2e63
#
_cell.length_a   1.000
_cell.length_b   1.000
_cell.length_c   1.000
_cell.angle_alpha   90.00
_cell.angle_beta   90.00
_cell.angle_gamma   90.00
#
_symmetry.space_group_name_H-M   'P 1'
#
loop_
_entity.id
_entity.type
_entity.pdbx_description
1 polymer ?
#
loop_
_entity_poly.entity_id
_entity_poly.type
_entity_poly.pdbx_seq_one_letter_code
_entity_poly.pdbx_strand_id
1 'polypeptide(L)'
;MLAMAGAVAFTPVAATTAQAGWLIGLVDGKSIVTIDPASRKVTGKADIKGAQMLVGIDVRPADGMVYGVASDGAIVTVDVKTGQATAKSKMSEMLKSGVTATVDFNPVPDRLRVMGSDGTSLRVNVDDGKAIVDGSHKFKDGDAAAGKTPNVVAGSYTNSMKGAKTTTLYNIDAGTGTLLTQAPPNEGVLNTVGPLGVTVSGPVAFNIVTEGEANKAWMVTGGALYSVDLTSGKATMAGKIEGLTGTLTDIAWVD
;
A
#
# COMPACT_ATOMS: atom_id res chain seq x y z
N MET A 1 10.06 41.89 56.88
CA MET A 1 10.31 40.72 56.03
C MET A 1 9.15 40.59 55.08
N LEU A 2 9.32 41.00 53.82
CA LEU A 2 8.31 40.86 52.75
C LEU A 2 8.62 39.58 51.99
N ALA A 3 7.70 38.61 51.99
CA ALA A 3 7.80 37.41 51.18
C ALA A 3 7.22 37.70 49.77
N MET A 4 8.07 37.64 48.75
CA MET A 4 7.60 37.64 47.35
C MET A 4 7.17 36.23 46.95
N ALA A 5 5.89 36.07 46.66
CA ALA A 5 5.36 34.86 46.03
C ALA A 5 5.56 34.95 44.50
N GLY A 6 6.44 34.15 43.95
CA GLY A 6 6.61 34.04 42.51
C GLY A 6 5.50 33.15 41.90
N ALA A 7 4.68 33.74 41.03
CA ALA A 7 3.70 33.01 40.25
C ALA A 7 4.41 32.32 39.06
N VAL A 8 4.41 30.97 39.03
CA VAL A 8 4.83 30.20 37.88
C VAL A 8 3.70 30.15 36.86
N ALA A 9 3.87 30.84 35.75
CA ALA A 9 2.90 30.79 34.64
C ALA A 9 3.12 29.47 33.86
N PHE A 10 2.14 28.57 33.92
CA PHE A 10 2.05 27.43 33.04
C PHE A 10 1.52 27.90 31.68
N THR A 11 2.36 27.90 30.65
CA THR A 11 1.90 28.02 29.26
C THR A 11 1.35 26.68 28.81
N PRO A 12 0.08 26.61 28.36
CA PRO A 12 -0.44 25.38 27.79
C PRO A 12 0.29 25.10 26.46
N VAL A 13 0.95 23.94 26.38
CA VAL A 13 1.43 23.40 25.11
C VAL A 13 0.19 22.99 24.32
N ALA A 14 -0.10 23.71 23.24
CA ALA A 14 -1.14 23.30 22.31
C ALA A 14 -0.74 21.94 21.73
N ALA A 15 -1.49 20.90 22.07
CA ALA A 15 -1.39 19.62 21.40
C ALA A 15 -1.84 19.85 19.94
N THR A 16 -0.90 19.79 19.01
CA THR A 16 -1.24 19.68 17.58
C THR A 16 -1.98 18.36 17.42
N THR A 17 -3.27 18.42 17.15
CA THR A 17 -4.02 17.25 16.70
C THR A 17 -3.37 16.81 15.39
N ALA A 18 -2.68 15.67 15.41
CA ALA A 18 -2.26 15.04 14.18
C ALA A 18 -3.51 14.86 13.32
N GLN A 19 -3.49 15.37 12.11
CA GLN A 19 -4.58 15.18 11.16
C GLN A 19 -4.70 13.67 10.94
N ALA A 20 -5.86 13.09 11.27
CA ALA A 20 -6.08 11.68 11.07
C ALA A 20 -6.07 11.41 9.56
N GLY A 21 -5.10 10.65 9.08
CA GLY A 21 -5.03 10.25 7.68
C GLY A 21 -6.17 9.27 7.33
N TRP A 22 -6.38 9.07 6.04
CA TRP A 22 -7.47 8.27 5.47
C TRP A 22 -6.92 7.13 4.63
N LEU A 23 -7.57 5.98 4.72
CA LEU A 23 -7.37 4.92 3.72
C LEU A 23 -8.16 5.29 2.45
N ILE A 24 -7.46 5.28 1.33
CA ILE A 24 -8.06 5.38 0.01
C ILE A 24 -8.13 3.95 -0.55
N GLY A 25 -9.31 3.53 -1.00
CA GLY A 25 -9.52 2.21 -1.58
C GLY A 25 -9.86 2.27 -3.05
N LEU A 26 -9.26 1.39 -3.84
CA LEU A 26 -9.65 1.15 -5.23
C LEU A 26 -10.72 0.06 -5.24
N VAL A 27 -11.90 0.36 -5.76
CA VAL A 27 -13.02 -0.57 -5.85
C VAL A 27 -13.24 -0.99 -7.30
N ASP A 28 -13.17 -2.30 -7.55
CA ASP A 28 -13.37 -2.93 -8.87
C ASP A 28 -12.55 -2.28 -10.01
N GLY A 29 -11.45 -1.59 -9.66
CA GLY A 29 -10.63 -0.82 -10.60
C GLY A 29 -11.31 0.42 -11.19
N LYS A 30 -12.49 0.82 -10.71
CA LYS A 30 -13.36 1.83 -11.33
C LYS A 30 -13.78 2.97 -10.42
N SER A 31 -13.67 2.81 -9.11
CA SER A 31 -14.05 3.85 -8.14
C SER A 31 -13.00 3.98 -7.05
N ILE A 32 -12.83 5.20 -6.55
CA ILE A 32 -12.07 5.49 -5.34
C ILE A 32 -13.06 5.65 -4.18
N VAL A 33 -12.76 5.02 -3.07
CA VAL A 33 -13.47 5.25 -1.80
C VAL A 33 -12.51 5.80 -0.76
N THR A 34 -13.03 6.66 0.12
CA THR A 34 -12.31 7.13 1.32
C THR A 34 -12.87 6.38 2.52
N ILE A 35 -11.99 5.80 3.33
CA ILE A 35 -12.35 5.00 4.50
C ILE A 35 -11.69 5.61 5.73
N ASP A 36 -12.48 5.88 6.77
CA ASP A 36 -11.96 6.20 8.08
C ASP A 36 -11.52 4.90 8.78
N PRO A 37 -10.22 4.69 9.04
CA PRO A 37 -9.72 3.45 9.61
C PRO A 37 -10.18 3.22 11.06
N ALA A 38 -10.50 4.28 11.81
CA ALA A 38 -10.95 4.18 13.20
C ALA A 38 -12.39 3.68 13.29
N SER A 39 -13.30 4.28 12.52
CA SER A 39 -14.70 3.86 12.45
C SER A 39 -14.95 2.74 11.45
N ARG A 40 -14.03 2.49 10.52
CA ARG A 40 -14.13 1.55 9.39
C ARG A 40 -15.32 1.88 8.45
N LYS A 41 -15.65 3.15 8.32
CA LYS A 41 -16.75 3.60 7.46
C LYS A 41 -16.22 4.19 6.17
N VAL A 42 -16.89 3.86 5.06
CA VAL A 42 -16.74 4.61 3.81
C VAL A 42 -17.34 5.99 4.02
N THR A 43 -16.52 7.04 3.86
CA THR A 43 -16.90 8.45 4.06
C THR A 43 -17.02 9.22 2.75
N GLY A 44 -16.49 8.65 1.66
CA GLY A 44 -16.57 9.24 0.33
C GLY A 44 -16.42 8.18 -0.76
N LYS A 45 -16.99 8.46 -1.92
CA LYS A 45 -16.85 7.64 -3.13
C LYS A 45 -16.86 8.53 -4.36
N ALA A 46 -15.97 8.27 -5.30
CA ALA A 46 -15.93 8.92 -6.61
C ALA A 46 -15.61 7.90 -7.69
N ASP A 47 -16.34 7.91 -8.80
CA ASP A 47 -16.04 7.06 -9.95
C ASP A 47 -14.86 7.64 -10.73
N ILE A 48 -13.95 6.77 -11.15
CA ILE A 48 -12.76 7.14 -11.91
C ILE A 48 -13.19 7.54 -13.33
N LYS A 49 -12.69 8.71 -13.76
CA LYS A 49 -12.94 9.30 -15.08
C LYS A 49 -11.62 9.64 -15.74
N GLY A 50 -11.54 9.52 -17.07
CA GLY A 50 -10.34 9.90 -17.82
C GLY A 50 -9.21 8.85 -17.83
N ALA A 51 -9.47 7.63 -17.33
CA ALA A 51 -8.56 6.50 -17.42
C ALA A 51 -9.33 5.20 -17.74
N GLN A 52 -8.60 4.20 -18.23
CA GLN A 52 -9.07 2.82 -18.25
C GLN A 52 -9.13 2.26 -16.81
N MET A 53 -9.68 1.06 -16.64
CA MET A 53 -9.73 0.36 -15.36
C MET A 53 -8.33 0.35 -14.69
N LEU A 54 -8.24 0.82 -13.45
CA LEU A 54 -6.99 0.78 -12.71
C LEU A 54 -6.75 -0.63 -12.15
N VAL A 55 -5.50 -1.05 -12.16
CA VAL A 55 -5.06 -2.34 -11.61
C VAL A 55 -4.42 -2.19 -10.22
N GLY A 56 -4.07 -0.97 -9.83
CA GLY A 56 -3.57 -0.64 -8.49
C GLY A 56 -3.35 0.86 -8.34
N ILE A 57 -3.23 1.30 -7.11
CA ILE A 57 -3.02 2.70 -6.70
C ILE A 57 -1.99 2.78 -5.59
N ASP A 58 -1.26 3.90 -5.51
CA ASP A 58 -0.52 4.25 -4.30
C ASP A 58 -0.27 5.77 -4.23
N VAL A 59 0.13 6.25 -3.05
CA VAL A 59 0.52 7.64 -2.82
C VAL A 59 2.03 7.78 -3.00
N ARG A 60 2.46 8.63 -3.95
CA ARG A 60 3.87 8.90 -4.14
C ARG A 60 4.42 9.76 -2.99
N PRO A 61 5.38 9.29 -2.19
CA PRO A 61 5.90 10.07 -1.06
C PRO A 61 6.58 11.38 -1.47
N ALA A 62 7.07 11.48 -2.70
CA ALA A 62 7.80 12.66 -3.19
C ALA A 62 6.88 13.89 -3.36
N ASP A 63 5.61 13.69 -3.75
CA ASP A 63 4.67 14.77 -4.06
C ASP A 63 3.30 14.66 -3.36
N GLY A 64 3.00 13.54 -2.68
CA GLY A 64 1.75 13.30 -1.94
C GLY A 64 0.53 13.04 -2.83
N MET A 65 0.71 12.88 -4.15
CA MET A 65 -0.40 12.59 -5.06
C MET A 65 -0.71 11.09 -5.12
N VAL A 66 -1.98 10.77 -5.32
CA VAL A 66 -2.41 9.40 -5.61
C VAL A 66 -2.12 9.09 -7.08
N TYR A 67 -1.32 8.06 -7.30
CA TYR A 67 -1.03 7.51 -8.62
C TYR A 67 -1.81 6.22 -8.82
N GLY A 68 -2.17 5.96 -10.07
CA GLY A 68 -2.79 4.71 -10.48
C GLY A 68 -2.11 4.15 -11.73
N VAL A 69 -2.10 2.84 -11.83
CA VAL A 69 -1.70 2.12 -13.04
C VAL A 69 -2.96 1.58 -13.71
N ALA A 70 -3.19 1.96 -14.96
CA ALA A 70 -4.33 1.48 -15.73
C ALA A 70 -4.01 0.17 -16.45
N SER A 71 -5.04 -0.59 -16.80
CA SER A 71 -4.92 -1.89 -17.46
C SER A 71 -4.26 -1.84 -18.86
N ASP A 72 -4.20 -0.66 -19.47
CA ASP A 72 -3.48 -0.40 -20.73
C ASP A 72 -2.03 0.11 -20.52
N GLY A 73 -1.57 0.14 -19.28
CA GLY A 73 -0.23 0.61 -18.88
C GLY A 73 -0.11 2.12 -18.71
N ALA A 74 -1.18 2.89 -18.84
CA ALA A 74 -1.14 4.31 -18.53
C ALA A 74 -0.90 4.50 -17.01
N ILE A 75 0.00 5.42 -16.69
CA ILE A 75 0.21 5.94 -15.33
C ILE A 75 -0.57 7.24 -15.24
N VAL A 76 -1.41 7.33 -14.23
CA VAL A 76 -2.27 8.51 -14.01
C VAL A 76 -2.12 9.01 -12.59
N THR A 77 -2.39 10.30 -12.35
CA THR A 77 -2.72 10.81 -11.02
C THR A 77 -4.23 10.86 -10.88
N VAL A 78 -4.75 10.61 -9.66
CA VAL A 78 -6.18 10.56 -9.39
C VAL A 78 -6.54 11.57 -8.30
N ASP A 79 -7.47 12.47 -8.59
CA ASP A 79 -8.10 13.30 -7.57
C ASP A 79 -9.11 12.46 -6.79
N VAL A 80 -8.86 12.25 -5.51
CA VAL A 80 -9.67 11.34 -4.68
C VAL A 80 -11.08 11.85 -4.41
N LYS A 81 -11.33 13.17 -4.53
CA LYS A 81 -12.63 13.79 -4.28
C LYS A 81 -13.55 13.70 -5.49
N THR A 82 -12.98 13.85 -6.69
CA THR A 82 -13.75 13.91 -7.95
C THR A 82 -13.66 12.65 -8.78
N GLY A 83 -12.67 11.79 -8.51
CA GLY A 83 -12.33 10.62 -9.32
C GLY A 83 -11.64 10.97 -10.65
N GLN A 84 -11.29 12.26 -10.87
CA GLN A 84 -10.65 12.66 -12.12
C GLN A 84 -9.23 12.11 -12.20
N ALA A 85 -8.98 11.27 -13.19
CA ALA A 85 -7.65 10.81 -13.54
C ALA A 85 -7.03 11.72 -14.59
N THR A 86 -5.75 12.03 -14.40
CA THR A 86 -4.93 12.84 -15.33
C THR A 86 -3.74 12.00 -15.77
N ALA A 87 -3.58 11.84 -17.08
CA ALA A 87 -2.48 11.07 -17.65
C ALA A 87 -1.12 11.71 -17.29
N LYS A 88 -0.18 10.87 -16.83
CA LYS A 88 1.18 11.27 -16.48
C LYS A 88 2.19 10.71 -17.49
N SER A 89 2.20 9.39 -17.68
CA SER A 89 3.08 8.68 -18.61
C SER A 89 2.48 7.34 -19.00
N LYS A 90 3.22 6.52 -19.74
CA LYS A 90 2.83 5.16 -20.09
C LYS A 90 3.99 4.20 -19.87
N MET A 91 3.72 3.08 -19.21
CA MET A 91 4.73 2.06 -18.92
C MET A 91 5.30 1.47 -20.21
N SER A 92 6.63 1.35 -20.27
CA SER A 92 7.34 0.68 -21.40
C SER A 92 7.25 -0.83 -21.35
N GLU A 93 6.99 -1.41 -20.17
CA GLU A 93 6.77 -2.83 -19.93
C GLU A 93 5.49 -3.01 -19.11
N MET A 94 4.74 -4.06 -19.32
CA MET A 94 3.45 -4.29 -18.68
C MET A 94 3.37 -5.69 -18.06
N LEU A 95 2.48 -5.86 -17.10
CA LEU A 95 2.07 -7.18 -16.64
C LEU A 95 1.27 -7.88 -17.75
N LYS A 96 1.30 -9.20 -17.74
CA LYS A 96 0.47 -10.01 -18.63
C LYS A 96 -1.01 -9.81 -18.33
N SER A 97 -1.85 -9.97 -19.35
CA SER A 97 -3.30 -9.94 -19.17
C SER A 97 -3.76 -11.04 -18.21
N GLY A 98 -4.71 -10.70 -17.32
CA GLY A 98 -5.29 -11.64 -16.34
C GLY A 98 -4.46 -11.85 -15.07
N VAL A 99 -3.32 -11.17 -14.95
CA VAL A 99 -2.50 -11.18 -13.73
C VAL A 99 -3.03 -10.15 -12.75
N THR A 100 -3.19 -10.54 -11.48
CA THR A 100 -3.50 -9.59 -10.40
C THR A 100 -2.27 -8.74 -10.12
N ALA A 101 -2.45 -7.43 -10.08
CA ALA A 101 -1.38 -6.48 -9.82
C ALA A 101 -1.37 -6.03 -8.36
N THR A 102 -0.19 -5.70 -7.85
CA THR A 102 0.03 -4.89 -6.66
C THR A 102 0.95 -3.73 -7.02
N VAL A 103 0.66 -2.56 -6.51
CA VAL A 103 1.31 -1.30 -6.88
C VAL A 103 1.69 -0.55 -5.61
N ASP A 104 2.97 -0.17 -5.48
CA ASP A 104 3.43 0.57 -4.29
C ASP A 104 4.72 1.34 -4.60
N PHE A 105 4.88 2.53 -4.03
CA PHE A 105 6.07 3.34 -4.22
C PHE A 105 7.21 2.94 -3.28
N ASN A 106 8.37 2.64 -3.85
CA ASN A 106 9.61 2.60 -3.08
C ASN A 106 10.06 4.04 -2.79
N PRO A 107 10.00 4.49 -1.51
CA PRO A 107 10.25 5.89 -1.16
C PRO A 107 11.72 6.31 -1.30
N VAL A 108 12.66 5.36 -1.35
CA VAL A 108 14.10 5.66 -1.39
C VAL A 108 14.56 6.06 -2.79
N PRO A 109 14.37 5.23 -3.84
CA PRO A 109 14.73 5.61 -5.20
C PRO A 109 13.62 6.37 -5.94
N ASP A 110 12.46 6.60 -5.29
CA ASP A 110 11.27 7.17 -5.91
C ASP A 110 10.88 6.43 -7.20
N ARG A 111 10.53 5.15 -7.05
CA ARG A 111 10.10 4.27 -8.14
C ARG A 111 8.83 3.53 -7.76
N LEU A 112 7.89 3.48 -8.71
CA LEU A 112 6.70 2.67 -8.57
C LEU A 112 7.06 1.20 -8.81
N ARG A 113 6.78 0.36 -7.81
CA ARG A 113 6.85 -1.09 -7.95
C ARG A 113 5.50 -1.58 -8.46
N VAL A 114 5.52 -2.35 -9.53
CA VAL A 114 4.33 -3.03 -10.07
C VAL A 114 4.66 -4.52 -10.13
N MET A 115 3.96 -5.32 -9.33
CA MET A 115 4.19 -6.76 -9.24
C MET A 115 2.95 -7.52 -9.68
N GLY A 116 3.16 -8.63 -10.35
CA GLY A 116 2.12 -9.54 -10.80
C GLY A 116 2.06 -10.81 -9.96
N SER A 117 0.87 -11.38 -9.81
CA SER A 117 0.68 -12.68 -9.13
C SER A 117 1.37 -13.84 -9.86
N ASP A 118 1.83 -13.63 -11.10
CA ASP A 118 2.66 -14.57 -11.86
C ASP A 118 4.18 -14.48 -11.53
N GLY A 119 4.54 -13.64 -10.57
CA GLY A 119 5.92 -13.39 -10.15
C GLY A 119 6.65 -12.31 -10.94
N THR A 120 6.01 -11.68 -11.93
CA THR A 120 6.57 -10.52 -12.64
C THR A 120 6.78 -9.36 -11.68
N SER A 121 7.92 -8.68 -11.77
CA SER A 121 8.23 -7.52 -10.92
C SER A 121 8.86 -6.41 -11.76
N LEU A 122 8.24 -5.23 -11.75
CA LEU A 122 8.65 -4.07 -12.51
C LEU A 122 8.95 -2.90 -11.58
N ARG A 123 10.03 -2.15 -11.90
CA ARG A 123 10.32 -0.84 -11.28
C ARG A 123 10.13 0.25 -12.32
N VAL A 124 9.22 1.16 -12.06
CA VAL A 124 8.76 2.15 -13.03
C VAL A 124 9.12 3.56 -12.56
N ASN A 125 9.68 4.36 -13.45
CA ASN A 125 9.76 5.80 -13.29
C ASN A 125 8.45 6.41 -13.79
N VAL A 126 7.65 6.98 -12.89
CA VAL A 126 6.33 7.51 -13.24
C VAL A 126 6.36 8.77 -14.09
N ASP A 127 7.50 9.45 -14.16
CA ASP A 127 7.62 10.70 -14.92
C ASP A 127 7.79 10.45 -16.43
N ASP A 128 8.43 9.34 -16.82
CA ASP A 128 8.67 8.97 -18.23
C ASP A 128 8.11 7.60 -18.62
N GLY A 129 7.57 6.84 -17.68
CA GLY A 129 7.02 5.49 -17.89
C GLY A 129 8.06 4.39 -18.07
N LYS A 130 9.36 4.70 -18.01
CA LYS A 130 10.41 3.70 -18.19
C LYS A 130 10.37 2.65 -17.09
N ALA A 131 10.15 1.41 -17.48
CA ALA A 131 10.12 0.25 -16.59
C ALA A 131 11.40 -0.59 -16.73
N ILE A 132 11.83 -1.16 -15.62
CA ILE A 132 12.91 -2.14 -15.53
C ILE A 132 12.30 -3.44 -15.03
N VAL A 133 12.53 -4.53 -15.75
CA VAL A 133 12.11 -5.87 -15.32
C VAL A 133 13.12 -6.39 -14.32
N ASP A 134 12.65 -6.70 -13.13
CA ASP A 134 13.44 -7.28 -12.04
C ASP A 134 13.33 -8.83 -12.01
N GLY A 135 14.06 -9.47 -11.10
CA GLY A 135 13.98 -10.91 -10.88
C GLY A 135 12.58 -11.35 -10.46
N SER A 136 12.12 -12.48 -10.99
CA SER A 136 10.84 -13.07 -10.62
C SER A 136 10.83 -13.53 -9.17
N HIS A 137 9.65 -13.55 -8.57
CA HIS A 137 9.46 -13.98 -7.18
C HIS A 137 9.91 -15.43 -6.99
N LYS A 138 10.71 -15.66 -5.96
CA LYS A 138 11.15 -16.98 -5.52
C LYS A 138 11.41 -16.98 -4.02
N PHE A 139 11.05 -18.05 -3.34
CA PHE A 139 11.45 -18.18 -1.94
C PHE A 139 12.96 -18.40 -1.83
N LYS A 140 13.55 -17.82 -0.79
CA LYS A 140 14.98 -17.99 -0.49
C LYS A 140 15.30 -19.45 -0.20
N ASP A 141 16.49 -19.89 -0.58
CA ASP A 141 16.99 -21.22 -0.22
C ASP A 141 17.03 -21.36 1.31
N GLY A 142 16.46 -22.48 1.82
CA GLY A 142 16.32 -22.72 3.25
C GLY A 142 15.15 -22.03 3.94
N ASP A 143 14.35 -21.23 3.22
CA ASP A 143 13.08 -20.71 3.75
C ASP A 143 12.08 -21.85 3.98
N ALA A 144 11.14 -21.67 4.92
CA ALA A 144 10.09 -22.66 5.22
C ALA A 144 9.20 -22.99 4.00
N ALA A 145 9.14 -22.08 3.03
CA ALA A 145 8.41 -22.25 1.77
C ALA A 145 9.33 -22.53 0.56
N ALA A 146 10.62 -22.80 0.79
CA ALA A 146 11.56 -23.10 -0.29
C ALA A 146 11.03 -24.21 -1.21
N GLY A 147 11.19 -24.01 -2.53
CA GLY A 147 10.70 -24.94 -3.55
C GLY A 147 9.22 -24.81 -3.90
N LYS A 148 8.43 -24.01 -3.16
CA LYS A 148 7.05 -23.69 -3.56
C LYS A 148 7.05 -22.54 -4.58
N THR A 149 5.99 -22.48 -5.38
CA THR A 149 5.74 -21.33 -6.26
C THR A 149 5.07 -20.24 -5.46
N PRO A 150 5.64 -19.01 -5.38
CA PRO A 150 5.00 -17.90 -4.69
C PRO A 150 3.70 -17.46 -5.40
N ASN A 151 2.74 -17.02 -4.60
CA ASN A 151 1.52 -16.37 -5.07
C ASN A 151 1.36 -15.03 -4.33
N VAL A 152 2.23 -14.07 -4.68
CA VAL A 152 2.19 -12.72 -4.10
C VAL A 152 0.98 -11.98 -4.66
N VAL A 153 0.09 -11.56 -3.77
CA VAL A 153 -1.20 -10.92 -4.10
C VAL A 153 -1.28 -9.46 -3.64
N ALA A 154 -0.40 -9.04 -2.74
CA ALA A 154 -0.30 -7.66 -2.28
C ALA A 154 1.11 -7.38 -1.74
N GLY A 155 1.53 -6.13 -1.76
CA GLY A 155 2.84 -5.74 -1.23
C GLY A 155 2.91 -4.25 -0.96
N SER A 156 3.74 -3.84 0.02
CA SER A 156 3.96 -2.44 0.35
C SER A 156 5.32 -2.22 1.00
N TYR A 157 5.85 -1.03 0.80
CA TYR A 157 7.10 -0.56 1.38
C TYR A 157 6.88 0.13 2.73
N THR A 158 7.82 -0.05 3.66
CA THR A 158 7.90 0.73 4.89
C THR A 158 8.49 2.11 4.64
N ASN A 159 8.37 3.00 5.65
CA ASN A 159 8.96 4.33 5.64
C ASN A 159 8.48 5.16 4.42
N SER A 160 7.18 5.04 4.10
CA SER A 160 6.54 5.68 2.95
C SER A 160 6.41 7.19 3.19
N MET A 161 7.56 7.88 3.26
CA MET A 161 7.67 9.31 3.47
C MET A 161 8.74 9.93 2.57
N LYS A 162 8.57 11.21 2.26
CA LYS A 162 9.54 11.98 1.47
C LYS A 162 10.92 12.00 2.13
N GLY A 163 11.94 11.62 1.39
CA GLY A 163 13.32 11.64 1.85
C GLY A 163 13.72 10.46 2.74
N ALA A 164 12.92 9.40 2.79
CA ALA A 164 13.26 8.14 3.45
C ALA A 164 14.65 7.65 3.01
N LYS A 165 15.44 7.17 3.97
CA LYS A 165 16.80 6.66 3.71
C LYS A 165 16.85 5.14 3.62
N THR A 166 15.88 4.48 4.22
CA THR A 166 15.76 3.02 4.23
C THR A 166 14.31 2.62 4.05
N THR A 167 14.09 1.44 3.51
CA THR A 167 12.76 0.84 3.39
C THR A 167 12.88 -0.68 3.31
N THR A 168 11.82 -1.37 3.65
CA THR A 168 11.66 -2.81 3.48
C THR A 168 10.39 -3.07 2.69
N LEU A 169 10.45 -3.92 1.67
CA LEU A 169 9.27 -4.38 0.94
C LEU A 169 8.70 -5.61 1.67
N TYR A 170 7.44 -5.51 2.07
CA TYR A 170 6.65 -6.62 2.59
C TYR A 170 5.64 -7.07 1.54
N ASN A 171 5.39 -8.37 1.49
CA ASN A 171 4.41 -8.97 0.58
C ASN A 171 3.50 -9.94 1.34
N ILE A 172 2.28 -10.11 0.82
CA ILE A 172 1.36 -11.15 1.25
C ILE A 172 1.34 -12.23 0.18
N ASP A 173 1.64 -13.45 0.60
CA ASP A 173 1.54 -14.64 -0.23
C ASP A 173 0.28 -15.42 0.12
N ALA A 174 -0.65 -15.52 -0.84
CA ALA A 174 -1.91 -16.22 -0.63
C ALA A 174 -1.75 -17.75 -0.70
N GLY A 175 -0.70 -18.24 -1.34
CA GLY A 175 -0.42 -19.68 -1.45
C GLY A 175 0.01 -20.30 -0.13
N THR A 176 0.75 -19.56 0.68
CA THR A 176 1.21 -19.99 2.01
C THR A 176 0.43 -19.35 3.16
N GLY A 177 -0.35 -18.29 2.89
CA GLY A 177 -1.06 -17.51 3.92
C GLY A 177 -0.10 -16.78 4.85
N THR A 178 1.03 -16.27 4.33
CA THR A 178 2.10 -15.66 5.13
C THR A 178 2.41 -14.23 4.72
N LEU A 179 2.91 -13.45 5.68
CA LEU A 179 3.64 -12.22 5.42
C LEU A 179 5.09 -12.58 5.08
N LEU A 180 5.62 -11.93 4.06
CA LEU A 180 6.98 -12.11 3.56
C LEU A 180 7.72 -10.78 3.57
N THR A 181 9.05 -10.78 3.66
CA THR A 181 9.90 -9.69 3.16
C THR A 181 10.47 -10.06 1.80
N GLN A 182 10.69 -9.08 0.93
CA GLN A 182 11.40 -9.26 -0.34
C GLN A 182 12.77 -8.61 -0.24
N ALA A 183 13.81 -9.43 -0.09
CA ALA A 183 15.18 -8.97 0.12
C ALA A 183 16.21 -9.97 -0.46
N PRO A 184 17.02 -9.58 -1.45
CA PRO A 184 17.03 -8.29 -2.16
C PRO A 184 15.76 -8.07 -3.01
N PRO A 185 15.14 -6.88 -2.96
CA PRO A 185 13.84 -6.66 -3.61
C PRO A 185 13.91 -6.79 -5.14
N ASN A 186 15.02 -6.38 -5.75
CA ASN A 186 15.20 -6.42 -7.21
C ASN A 186 15.55 -7.82 -7.74
N GLU A 187 15.89 -8.77 -6.87
CA GLU A 187 16.13 -10.17 -7.23
C GLU A 187 14.87 -11.04 -7.03
N GLY A 188 13.79 -10.47 -6.50
CA GLY A 188 12.54 -11.18 -6.24
C GLY A 188 12.63 -12.21 -5.10
N VAL A 189 13.66 -12.11 -4.24
CA VAL A 189 13.89 -13.09 -3.17
C VAL A 189 12.96 -12.85 -1.99
N LEU A 190 12.13 -13.85 -1.68
CA LEU A 190 11.12 -13.82 -0.63
C LEU A 190 11.60 -14.57 0.61
N ASN A 191 11.42 -13.94 1.77
CA ASN A 191 11.76 -14.52 3.07
C ASN A 191 10.51 -14.50 3.96
N THR A 192 10.13 -15.65 4.51
CA THR A 192 8.96 -15.80 5.36
C THR A 192 9.16 -15.05 6.70
N VAL A 193 8.24 -14.12 7.00
CA VAL A 193 8.13 -13.48 8.32
C VAL A 193 7.30 -14.38 9.24
N GLY A 194 6.08 -14.73 8.81
CA GLY A 194 5.23 -15.61 9.59
C GLY A 194 3.80 -15.69 9.04
N PRO A 195 2.96 -16.58 9.63
CA PRO A 195 1.61 -16.80 9.17
C PRO A 195 0.71 -15.60 9.52
N LEU A 196 -0.17 -15.24 8.59
CA LEU A 196 -1.20 -14.20 8.84
C LEU A 196 -2.20 -14.64 9.91
N GLY A 197 -2.39 -15.95 10.09
CA GLY A 197 -3.37 -16.49 11.05
C GLY A 197 -4.83 -16.31 10.61
N VAL A 198 -5.04 -15.83 9.40
CA VAL A 198 -6.37 -15.66 8.77
C VAL A 198 -6.34 -16.21 7.36
N THR A 199 -7.49 -16.71 6.89
CA THR A 199 -7.60 -17.15 5.50
C THR A 199 -7.66 -15.94 4.58
N VAL A 200 -6.76 -15.92 3.61
CA VAL A 200 -6.73 -14.92 2.54
C VAL A 200 -7.47 -15.50 1.35
N SER A 201 -8.59 -14.91 0.98
CA SER A 201 -9.41 -15.37 -0.15
C SER A 201 -9.88 -14.20 -1.01
N GLY A 202 -9.80 -14.37 -2.33
CA GLY A 202 -10.12 -13.29 -3.28
C GLY A 202 -9.08 -12.19 -3.31
N PRO A 203 -9.44 -10.98 -3.75
CA PRO A 203 -8.57 -9.83 -3.75
C PRO A 203 -8.11 -9.44 -2.35
N VAL A 204 -6.84 -9.06 -2.27
CA VAL A 204 -6.18 -8.57 -1.06
C VAL A 204 -5.63 -7.19 -1.37
N ALA A 205 -5.96 -6.24 -0.53
CA ALA A 205 -5.35 -4.92 -0.55
C ALA A 205 -4.45 -4.77 0.68
N PHE A 206 -3.26 -4.21 0.52
CA PHE A 206 -2.30 -4.09 1.61
C PHE A 206 -1.49 -2.80 1.45
N ASN A 207 -1.37 -2.03 2.54
CA ASN A 207 -0.56 -0.83 2.56
C ASN A 207 0.10 -0.64 3.93
N ILE A 208 1.31 -0.08 3.94
CA ILE A 208 2.07 0.25 5.14
C ILE A 208 2.17 1.76 5.24
N VAL A 209 1.53 2.29 6.27
CA VAL A 209 1.50 3.72 6.60
C VAL A 209 2.64 4.05 7.54
N THR A 210 3.28 5.19 7.32
CA THR A 210 4.29 5.70 8.24
C THR A 210 3.72 6.87 9.04
N GLU A 211 3.54 6.66 10.34
CA GLU A 211 3.10 7.70 11.27
C GLU A 211 4.25 8.04 12.23
N GLY A 212 4.87 9.20 12.05
CA GLY A 212 6.10 9.54 12.77
C GLY A 212 7.24 8.58 12.42
N GLU A 213 7.73 7.82 13.39
CA GLU A 213 8.77 6.79 13.21
C GLU A 213 8.20 5.37 13.10
N ALA A 214 6.88 5.20 13.25
CA ALA A 214 6.24 3.91 13.28
C ALA A 214 5.63 3.55 11.93
N ASN A 215 5.74 2.28 11.55
CA ASN A 215 5.07 1.71 10.40
C ASN A 215 3.85 0.90 10.87
N LYS A 216 2.66 1.22 10.36
CA LYS A 216 1.42 0.48 10.60
C LYS A 216 0.97 -0.17 9.31
N ALA A 217 0.74 -1.46 9.34
CA ALA A 217 0.30 -2.21 8.17
C ALA A 217 -1.21 -2.48 8.24
N TRP A 218 -1.89 -2.18 7.16
CA TRP A 218 -3.31 -2.43 6.95
C TRP A 218 -3.51 -3.41 5.81
N MET A 219 -4.40 -4.36 6.03
CA MET A 219 -4.82 -5.33 5.02
C MET A 219 -6.34 -5.34 4.93
N VAL A 220 -6.85 -5.44 3.71
CA VAL A 220 -8.28 -5.71 3.48
C VAL A 220 -8.42 -7.01 2.69
N THR A 221 -9.23 -7.91 3.18
CA THR A 221 -9.65 -9.13 2.50
C THR A 221 -11.06 -9.49 2.95
N GLY A 222 -11.90 -10.01 2.05
CA GLY A 222 -13.29 -10.37 2.36
C GLY A 222 -14.14 -9.20 2.89
N GLY A 223 -13.82 -7.96 2.54
CA GLY A 223 -14.53 -6.75 3.00
C GLY A 223 -14.28 -6.37 4.46
N ALA A 224 -13.27 -6.96 5.10
CA ALA A 224 -12.86 -6.65 6.46
C ALA A 224 -11.46 -6.02 6.49
N LEU A 225 -11.27 -5.06 7.41
CA LEU A 225 -10.01 -4.41 7.69
C LEU A 225 -9.27 -5.17 8.80
N TYR A 226 -7.97 -5.35 8.59
CA TYR A 226 -7.04 -5.98 9.54
C TYR A 226 -5.83 -5.09 9.75
N SER A 227 -5.29 -5.07 10.95
CA SER A 227 -3.90 -4.67 11.18
C SER A 227 -3.00 -5.88 11.02
N VAL A 228 -1.78 -5.68 10.49
CA VAL A 228 -0.78 -6.74 10.34
C VAL A 228 0.47 -6.38 11.12
N ASP A 229 0.90 -7.27 12.00
CA ASP A 229 2.16 -7.13 12.74
C ASP A 229 3.32 -7.47 11.81
N LEU A 230 4.17 -6.49 11.49
CA LEU A 230 5.29 -6.66 10.57
C LEU A 230 6.42 -7.54 11.11
N THR A 231 6.43 -7.85 12.41
CA THR A 231 7.46 -8.68 13.04
C THR A 231 7.08 -10.16 13.04
N SER A 232 5.79 -10.46 13.26
CA SER A 232 5.29 -11.83 13.37
C SER A 232 4.46 -12.30 12.17
N GLY A 233 4.04 -11.38 11.31
CA GLY A 233 3.11 -11.64 10.23
C GLY A 233 1.63 -11.66 10.64
N LYS A 234 1.33 -11.68 11.94
CA LYS A 234 -0.04 -11.91 12.45
C LYS A 234 -0.99 -10.79 12.04
N ALA A 235 -2.09 -11.17 11.39
CA ALA A 235 -3.20 -10.27 11.11
C ALA A 235 -4.23 -10.29 12.25
N THR A 236 -4.70 -9.12 12.66
CA THR A 236 -5.73 -8.93 13.66
C THR A 236 -6.90 -8.16 13.06
N MET A 237 -8.09 -8.75 13.08
CA MET A 237 -9.29 -8.14 12.50
C MET A 237 -9.68 -6.88 13.29
N ALA A 238 -9.73 -5.74 12.62
CA ALA A 238 -10.29 -4.51 13.16
C ALA A 238 -11.82 -4.48 13.03
N GLY A 239 -12.37 -5.05 11.95
CA GLY A 239 -13.79 -5.19 11.70
C GLY A 239 -14.15 -5.09 10.21
N LYS A 240 -15.43 -5.28 9.89
CA LYS A 240 -15.94 -5.08 8.53
C LYS A 240 -15.93 -3.61 8.16
N ILE A 241 -15.73 -3.32 6.86
CA ILE A 241 -15.83 -1.96 6.33
C ILE A 241 -17.31 -1.68 6.01
N GLU A 242 -17.89 -0.75 6.77
CA GLU A 242 -19.28 -0.33 6.60
C GLU A 242 -19.44 0.60 5.39
N GLY A 243 -20.50 0.40 4.62
CA GLY A 243 -20.79 1.20 3.42
C GLY A 243 -19.97 0.83 2.18
N LEU A 244 -19.08 -0.17 2.27
CA LEU A 244 -18.35 -0.66 1.10
C LEU A 244 -19.30 -1.41 0.16
N THR A 245 -19.32 -0.99 -1.10
CA THR A 245 -20.03 -1.67 -2.19
C THR A 245 -19.04 -2.02 -3.29
N GLY A 246 -18.99 -3.28 -3.72
CA GLY A 246 -17.98 -3.80 -4.64
C GLY A 246 -16.77 -4.37 -3.90
N THR A 247 -15.72 -4.68 -4.63
CA THR A 247 -14.53 -5.34 -4.12
C THR A 247 -13.36 -4.37 -4.04
N LEU A 248 -12.77 -4.21 -2.85
CA LEU A 248 -11.49 -3.50 -2.70
C LEU A 248 -10.38 -4.34 -3.32
N THR A 249 -9.71 -3.78 -4.32
CA THR A 249 -8.61 -4.41 -5.03
C THR A 249 -7.25 -3.85 -4.62
N ASP A 250 -7.22 -2.63 -4.09
CA ASP A 250 -6.01 -1.99 -3.56
C ASP A 250 -6.36 -0.91 -2.54
N ILE A 251 -5.40 -0.54 -1.69
CA ILE A 251 -5.52 0.56 -0.72
C ILE A 251 -4.23 1.37 -0.68
N ALA A 252 -4.38 2.67 -0.41
CA ALA A 252 -3.28 3.60 -0.15
C ALA A 252 -3.63 4.51 1.03
N TRP A 253 -2.67 5.27 1.54
CA TRP A 253 -2.87 6.20 2.66
C TRP A 253 -2.66 7.64 2.22
N VAL A 254 -3.57 8.53 2.63
CA VAL A 254 -3.48 9.99 2.43
C VAL A 254 -3.58 10.69 3.78
N ASP A 255 -2.65 11.62 4.04
CA ASP A 255 -2.63 12.50 5.22
C ASP A 255 -3.57 13.70 5.07
#